data_f60d8ae0bb82619669b8e7ebac1bde0c
#
_entry.id   f60d8ae0bb82619669b8e7ebac1bde0c
#
_cell.length_a   1.000
_cell.length_b   1.000
_cell.length_c   1.000
_cell.angle_alpha   90.00
_cell.angle_beta   90.00
_cell.angle_gamma   90.00
#
_symmetry.space_group_name_H-M   'P 1'
#
loop_
_entity.id
_entity.type
_entity.pdbx_description
1 polymer ?
#
loop_
_entity_poly.entity_id
_entity_poly.type
_entity_poly.pdbx_seq_one_letter_code
_entity_poly.pdbx_strand_id
1 'polypeptide(L)'
;MVILAAGGSTRFGRPKQLEPVGPKGEAIMGITMRQGFDAGCMEAWLVVRPEHEDLFRARYRRDRRVRIAVQRAPLGTGHAAMVGMEHASGTCIVANGDDLYGRRSLELAVEHAMEGISDEHALVAFDLARTLSPHGPVNRAVCRKSRYHLRGITEVRGLRARPDGTIVDETGRSWPARTPVSMNLWVMRDLFSMLLLVMDRDNPVEPGQELGLPDAVREALSIEHRFRILSTPDRWCGLTFPADADLVRRHLAEHP
;
A
#
# COMPACT_ATOMS: atom_id res chain seq x y z
N MET A 1 6.64 10.44 2.33
CA MET A 1 5.89 9.24 1.92
C MET A 1 5.24 9.42 0.56
N VAL A 2 4.95 8.34 -0.15
CA VAL A 2 4.23 8.33 -1.43
C VAL A 2 2.92 7.58 -1.22
N ILE A 3 1.78 8.21 -1.55
CA ILE A 3 0.45 7.62 -1.38
C ILE A 3 -0.17 7.39 -2.74
N LEU A 4 -0.48 6.14 -3.05
CA LEU A 4 -1.05 5.71 -4.32
C LEU A 4 -2.56 5.95 -4.31
N ALA A 5 -3.00 7.01 -4.98
CA ALA A 5 -4.39 7.43 -5.07
C ALA A 5 -4.95 7.45 -6.51
N ALA A 6 -4.20 6.90 -7.48
CA ALA A 6 -4.59 6.81 -8.88
C ALA A 6 -5.44 5.57 -9.21
N GLY A 7 -5.77 4.72 -8.23
CA GLY A 7 -6.59 3.53 -8.40
C GLY A 7 -8.01 3.85 -8.86
N GLY A 8 -8.60 2.96 -9.70
CA GLY A 8 -9.98 3.10 -10.18
C GLY A 8 -11.01 3.02 -9.04
N SER A 9 -11.90 4.01 -8.97
CA SER A 9 -12.97 4.09 -7.98
C SER A 9 -14.35 3.88 -8.58
N THR A 10 -14.46 3.06 -9.64
CA THR A 10 -15.68 2.90 -10.44
C THR A 10 -16.92 2.52 -9.61
N ARG A 11 -16.73 1.78 -8.51
CA ARG A 11 -17.83 1.34 -7.63
C ARG A 11 -18.29 2.42 -6.64
N PHE A 12 -17.49 3.47 -6.40
CA PHE A 12 -17.76 4.53 -5.43
C PHE A 12 -18.33 5.81 -6.07
N GLY A 13 -18.29 5.95 -7.41
CA GLY A 13 -18.71 7.16 -8.12
C GLY A 13 -17.86 8.42 -7.81
N ARG A 14 -16.88 8.31 -6.91
CA ARG A 14 -15.92 9.34 -6.49
C ARG A 14 -14.62 8.67 -6.05
N PRO A 15 -13.51 9.42 -5.88
CA PRO A 15 -12.28 8.86 -5.34
C PRO A 15 -12.50 8.27 -3.94
N LYS A 16 -12.41 6.95 -3.81
CA LYS A 16 -12.61 6.23 -2.54
C LYS A 16 -11.61 6.62 -1.46
N GLN A 17 -10.43 7.12 -1.86
CA GLN A 17 -9.39 7.65 -0.98
C GLN A 17 -9.87 8.86 -0.16
N LEU A 18 -10.90 9.56 -0.64
CA LEU A 18 -11.54 10.68 0.04
C LEU A 18 -12.81 10.29 0.82
N GLU A 19 -13.11 8.98 0.94
CA GLU A 19 -14.26 8.51 1.72
C GLU A 19 -14.12 8.91 3.18
N PRO A 20 -15.14 9.61 3.76
CA PRO A 20 -15.11 10.03 5.14
C PRO A 20 -15.41 8.84 6.05
N VAL A 21 -14.39 8.35 6.72
CA VAL A 21 -14.47 7.20 7.65
C VAL A 21 -14.09 7.57 9.09
N GLY A 22 -13.35 8.65 9.26
CA GLY A 22 -12.92 9.11 10.59
C GLY A 22 -14.07 9.72 11.39
N PRO A 23 -13.97 9.75 12.74
CA PRO A 23 -15.02 10.25 13.63
C PRO A 23 -15.32 11.74 13.44
N LYS A 24 -14.41 12.51 12.87
CA LYS A 24 -14.59 13.93 12.51
C LYS A 24 -14.78 14.13 10.99
N GLY A 25 -15.17 13.08 10.26
CA GLY A 25 -15.31 13.12 8.81
C GLY A 25 -13.97 13.11 8.05
N GLU A 26 -12.89 12.65 8.68
CA GLU A 26 -11.60 12.51 7.99
C GLU A 26 -11.68 11.43 6.93
N ALA A 27 -11.08 11.74 5.78
CA ALA A 27 -10.90 10.77 4.70
C ALA A 27 -9.93 9.65 5.13
N ILE A 28 -10.14 8.41 4.64
CA ILE A 28 -9.26 7.27 4.95
C ILE A 28 -7.80 7.61 4.65
N MET A 29 -7.51 8.18 3.49
CA MET A 29 -6.16 8.61 3.12
C MET A 29 -5.61 9.67 4.06
N GLY A 30 -6.45 10.61 4.52
CA GLY A 30 -6.07 11.66 5.46
C GLY A 30 -5.65 11.10 6.83
N ILE A 31 -6.27 10.02 7.28
CA ILE A 31 -5.90 9.33 8.53
C ILE A 31 -4.53 8.66 8.36
N THR A 32 -4.34 7.87 7.31
CA THR A 32 -3.05 7.22 7.01
C THR A 32 -1.92 8.23 6.87
N MET A 33 -2.18 9.34 6.15
CA MET A 33 -1.21 10.41 5.98
C MET A 33 -0.84 11.09 7.31
N ARG A 34 -1.83 11.38 8.17
CA ARG A 34 -1.61 11.95 9.51
C ARG A 34 -0.76 11.01 10.37
N GLN A 35 -1.10 9.71 10.41
CA GLN A 35 -0.32 8.71 11.14
C GLN A 35 1.12 8.63 10.61
N GLY A 36 1.34 8.78 9.29
CA GLY A 36 2.67 8.87 8.71
C GLY A 36 3.45 10.11 9.16
N PHE A 37 2.81 11.27 9.22
CA PHE A 37 3.42 12.49 9.75
C PHE A 37 3.73 12.38 11.23
N ASP A 38 2.81 11.83 12.03
CA ASP A 38 3.01 11.58 13.45
C ASP A 38 4.18 10.61 13.72
N ALA A 39 4.38 9.64 12.82
CA ALA A 39 5.50 8.70 12.88
C ALA A 39 6.84 9.32 12.43
N GLY A 40 6.84 10.48 11.74
CA GLY A 40 8.06 11.18 11.33
C GLY A 40 8.24 11.41 9.82
N CYS A 41 7.26 11.09 8.97
CA CYS A 41 7.31 11.50 7.56
C CYS A 41 7.29 13.02 7.44
N MET A 42 8.19 13.58 6.64
CA MET A 42 8.31 15.03 6.48
C MET A 42 7.32 15.59 5.45
N GLU A 43 7.04 14.82 4.40
CA GLU A 43 6.12 15.20 3.31
C GLU A 43 5.36 14.00 2.76
N ALA A 44 4.26 14.27 2.05
CA ALA A 44 3.46 13.27 1.37
C ALA A 44 3.24 13.67 -0.10
N TRP A 45 3.64 12.79 -1.02
CA TRP A 45 3.34 12.88 -2.44
C TRP A 45 2.12 12.01 -2.75
N LEU A 46 1.01 12.64 -3.13
CA LEU A 46 -0.21 11.96 -3.51
C LEU A 46 -0.18 11.73 -5.02
N VAL A 47 -0.12 10.47 -5.43
CA VAL A 47 -0.16 10.10 -6.84
C VAL A 47 -1.61 9.93 -7.25
N VAL A 48 -2.09 10.84 -8.09
CA VAL A 48 -3.50 10.93 -8.47
C VAL A 48 -3.68 10.80 -9.99
N ARG A 49 -4.92 10.57 -10.44
CA ARG A 49 -5.28 10.64 -11.85
C ARG A 49 -5.45 12.09 -12.31
N PRO A 50 -5.26 12.40 -13.61
CA PRO A 50 -5.47 13.76 -14.15
C PRO A 50 -6.85 14.33 -13.80
N GLU A 51 -7.91 13.52 -13.95
CA GLU A 51 -9.30 13.95 -13.70
C GLU A 51 -9.59 14.29 -12.23
N HIS A 52 -8.72 13.90 -11.32
CA HIS A 52 -8.87 14.16 -9.89
C HIS A 52 -7.88 15.20 -9.35
N GLU A 53 -6.93 15.67 -10.15
CA GLU A 53 -5.84 16.55 -9.72
C GLU A 53 -6.35 17.79 -8.99
N ASP A 54 -7.28 18.53 -9.59
CA ASP A 54 -7.84 19.76 -9.01
C ASP A 54 -8.56 19.50 -7.68
N LEU A 55 -9.27 18.39 -7.59
CA LEU A 55 -9.97 17.98 -6.37
C LEU A 55 -9.00 17.78 -5.21
N PHE A 56 -7.90 17.04 -5.45
CA PHE A 56 -6.89 16.78 -4.42
C PHE A 56 -6.08 18.03 -4.09
N ARG A 57 -5.72 18.85 -5.08
CA ARG A 57 -5.07 20.16 -4.85
C ARG A 57 -5.93 21.07 -3.99
N ALA A 58 -7.22 21.19 -4.28
CA ALA A 58 -8.15 21.99 -3.50
C ALA A 58 -8.30 21.47 -2.06
N ARG A 59 -8.38 20.15 -1.89
CA ARG A 59 -8.55 19.49 -0.59
C ARG A 59 -7.38 19.74 0.34
N TYR A 60 -6.14 19.64 -0.16
CA TYR A 60 -4.92 19.69 0.65
C TYR A 60 -4.14 21.01 0.51
N ARG A 61 -4.69 22.06 -0.12
CA ARG A 61 -4.03 23.35 -0.40
C ARG A 61 -3.43 24.04 0.83
N ARG A 62 -3.94 23.75 2.03
CA ARG A 62 -3.50 24.37 3.28
C ARG A 62 -2.36 23.62 3.98
N ASP A 63 -2.12 22.37 3.64
CA ASP A 63 -1.02 21.59 4.21
C ASP A 63 0.18 21.61 3.26
N ARG A 64 1.19 22.37 3.62
CA ARG A 64 2.41 22.55 2.80
C ARG A 64 3.27 21.29 2.69
N ARG A 65 3.01 20.28 3.52
CA ARG A 65 3.68 18.97 3.47
C ARG A 65 3.10 18.07 2.39
N VAL A 66 1.91 18.39 1.87
CA VAL A 66 1.21 17.59 0.87
C VAL A 66 1.46 18.15 -0.52
N ARG A 67 1.92 17.28 -1.41
CA ARG A 67 2.21 17.56 -2.81
C ARG A 67 1.47 16.59 -3.71
N ILE A 68 1.24 16.96 -4.96
CA ILE A 68 0.50 16.15 -5.92
C ILE A 68 1.42 15.77 -7.07
N ALA A 69 1.47 14.48 -7.39
CA ALA A 69 2.04 13.93 -8.61
C ALA A 69 0.92 13.30 -9.45
N VAL A 70 1.03 13.35 -10.78
CA VAL A 70 -0.06 12.92 -11.67
C VAL A 70 0.37 11.69 -12.46
N GLN A 71 -0.29 10.57 -12.23
CA GLN A 71 -0.17 9.39 -13.08
C GLN A 71 -1.10 9.55 -14.29
N ARG A 72 -0.52 9.85 -15.45
CA ARG A 72 -1.29 10.19 -16.65
C ARG A 72 -2.02 9.01 -17.29
N ALA A 73 -1.53 7.80 -17.11
CA ALA A 73 -2.13 6.58 -17.63
C ALA A 73 -2.27 5.53 -16.52
N PRO A 74 -3.32 4.66 -16.54
CA PRO A 74 -3.55 3.64 -15.51
C PRO A 74 -2.63 2.42 -15.72
N LEU A 75 -1.34 2.61 -15.51
CA LEU A 75 -0.29 1.60 -15.75
C LEU A 75 0.07 0.79 -14.50
N GLY A 76 -0.80 0.76 -13.49
CA GLY A 76 -0.63 -0.06 -12.29
C GLY A 76 0.06 0.65 -11.12
N THR A 77 0.16 -0.07 -9.98
CA THR A 77 0.67 0.47 -8.71
C THR A 77 2.18 0.64 -8.69
N GLY A 78 2.93 -0.16 -9.44
CA GLY A 78 4.38 0.00 -9.61
C GLY A 78 4.73 1.29 -10.36
N HIS A 79 4.04 1.55 -11.48
CA HIS A 79 4.18 2.81 -12.19
C HIS A 79 3.72 4.03 -11.35
N ALA A 80 2.64 3.90 -10.58
CA ALA A 80 2.24 4.97 -9.66
C ALA A 80 3.30 5.24 -8.59
N ALA A 81 3.93 4.20 -8.04
CA ALA A 81 5.04 4.35 -7.09
C ALA A 81 6.23 5.08 -7.74
N MET A 82 6.60 4.72 -8.98
CA MET A 82 7.64 5.40 -9.75
C MET A 82 7.35 6.89 -9.87
N VAL A 83 6.16 7.27 -10.37
CA VAL A 83 5.74 8.67 -10.53
C VAL A 83 5.83 9.46 -9.22
N GLY A 84 5.45 8.86 -8.08
CA GLY A 84 5.57 9.51 -6.78
C GLY A 84 7.01 9.63 -6.29
N MET A 85 7.83 8.60 -6.50
CA MET A 85 9.21 8.55 -6.05
C MET A 85 10.15 9.42 -6.87
N GLU A 86 9.86 9.70 -8.14
CA GLU A 86 10.60 10.67 -8.97
C GLU A 86 10.65 12.08 -8.36
N HIS A 87 9.61 12.44 -7.63
CA HIS A 87 9.50 13.76 -6.99
C HIS A 87 9.96 13.78 -5.55
N ALA A 88 9.99 12.62 -4.90
CA ALA A 88 10.45 12.49 -3.53
C ALA A 88 11.96 12.22 -3.52
N SER A 89 12.67 12.74 -2.53
CA SER A 89 14.09 12.50 -2.34
C SER A 89 14.32 11.54 -1.18
N GLY A 90 15.31 10.65 -1.34
CA GLY A 90 15.72 9.71 -0.30
C GLY A 90 14.75 8.54 -0.12
N THR A 91 14.71 8.01 1.09
CA THR A 91 13.87 6.85 1.42
C THR A 91 12.40 7.21 1.42
N CYS A 92 11.60 6.45 0.68
CA CYS A 92 10.16 6.64 0.55
C CYS A 92 9.37 5.53 1.27
N ILE A 93 8.34 5.91 2.02
CA ILE A 93 7.30 4.99 2.46
C ILE A 93 6.19 5.03 1.42
N VAL A 94 5.94 3.90 0.74
CA VAL A 94 4.88 3.77 -0.27
C VAL A 94 3.67 3.08 0.36
N ALA A 95 2.49 3.67 0.19
CA ALA A 95 1.23 3.18 0.75
C ALA A 95 0.05 3.40 -0.19
N ASN A 96 -0.96 2.54 -0.16
CA ASN A 96 -2.21 2.77 -0.88
C ASN A 96 -3.05 3.87 -0.19
N GLY A 97 -3.73 4.69 -0.95
CA GLY A 97 -4.54 5.80 -0.43
C GLY A 97 -5.92 5.39 0.10
N ASP A 98 -6.36 4.18 -0.15
CA ASP A 98 -7.65 3.62 0.27
C ASP A 98 -7.53 2.59 1.40
N ASP A 99 -6.34 2.51 2.01
CA ASP A 99 -6.00 1.57 3.07
C ASP A 99 -5.71 2.29 4.39
N LEU A 100 -6.13 1.67 5.48
CA LEU A 100 -5.76 2.01 6.85
C LEU A 100 -4.83 0.93 7.39
N TYR A 101 -3.60 1.31 7.71
CA TYR A 101 -2.54 0.37 8.11
C TYR A 101 -2.38 0.22 9.62
N GLY A 102 -2.87 1.20 10.38
CA GLY A 102 -2.63 1.31 11.81
C GLY A 102 -1.34 2.08 12.15
N ARG A 103 -1.31 2.64 13.35
CA ARG A 103 -0.22 3.51 13.81
C ARG A 103 1.12 2.76 13.87
N ARG A 104 1.13 1.56 14.49
CA ARG A 104 2.37 0.81 14.68
C ARG A 104 2.99 0.37 13.36
N SER A 105 2.18 0.08 12.36
CA SER A 105 2.66 -0.25 11.01
C SER A 105 3.46 0.89 10.37
N LEU A 106 2.97 2.13 10.50
CA LEU A 106 3.66 3.31 9.96
C LEU A 106 4.89 3.67 10.79
N GLU A 107 4.83 3.52 12.12
CA GLU A 107 6.02 3.68 12.99
C GLU A 107 7.13 2.70 12.60
N LEU A 108 6.82 1.41 12.41
CA LEU A 108 7.78 0.39 11.97
C LEU A 108 8.43 0.77 10.62
N ALA A 109 7.63 1.28 9.68
CA ALA A 109 8.13 1.71 8.38
C ALA A 109 9.09 2.90 8.52
N VAL A 110 8.74 3.91 9.36
CA VAL A 110 9.58 5.09 9.60
C VAL A 110 10.84 4.71 10.39
N GLU A 111 10.72 3.89 11.43
CA GLU A 111 11.87 3.39 12.20
C GLU A 111 12.90 2.75 11.27
N HIS A 112 12.47 1.82 10.39
CA HIS A 112 13.35 1.19 9.41
C HIS A 112 13.92 2.20 8.40
N ALA A 113 13.11 3.18 7.96
CA ALA A 113 13.57 4.22 7.04
C ALA A 113 14.70 5.05 7.65
N MET A 114 14.63 5.32 8.96
CA MET A 114 15.59 6.14 9.71
C MET A 114 16.82 5.37 10.18
N GLU A 115 16.82 4.03 10.21
CA GLU A 115 17.96 3.22 10.66
C GLU A 115 19.24 3.47 9.85
N GLY A 116 19.18 4.18 8.74
CA GLY A 116 20.37 4.63 7.97
C GLY A 116 21.26 3.51 7.43
N ILE A 117 20.87 2.27 7.68
CA ILE A 117 21.64 1.09 7.35
C ILE A 117 21.23 0.63 5.95
N SER A 118 22.18 0.79 5.02
CA SER A 118 22.19 0.05 3.76
C SER A 118 21.04 0.25 2.79
N ASP A 119 21.24 -0.25 1.60
CA ASP A 119 20.31 -0.35 0.48
C ASP A 119 19.13 -1.32 0.71
N GLU A 120 18.89 -1.75 1.96
CA GLU A 120 17.84 -2.70 2.29
C GLU A 120 16.47 -2.02 2.33
N HIS A 121 15.58 -2.43 1.43
CA HIS A 121 14.17 -2.07 1.43
C HIS A 121 13.42 -2.81 2.56
N ALA A 122 12.16 -2.45 2.81
CA ALA A 122 11.33 -3.25 3.70
C ALA A 122 9.87 -3.34 3.24
N LEU A 123 9.22 -4.40 3.70
CA LEU A 123 7.78 -4.60 3.63
C LEU A 123 7.23 -4.66 5.05
N VAL A 124 6.26 -3.85 5.38
CA VAL A 124 5.42 -4.07 6.55
C VAL A 124 4.38 -5.13 6.17
N ALA A 125 4.57 -6.34 6.69
CA ALA A 125 3.71 -7.48 6.38
C ALA A 125 2.67 -7.70 7.48
N PHE A 126 1.46 -8.01 7.05
CA PHE A 126 0.32 -8.31 7.92
C PHE A 126 0.08 -9.83 7.98
N ASP A 127 -0.46 -10.29 9.09
CA ASP A 127 -0.99 -11.64 9.19
C ASP A 127 -2.21 -11.81 8.26
N LEU A 128 -2.25 -12.86 7.45
CA LEU A 128 -3.32 -13.12 6.48
C LEU A 128 -4.71 -13.01 7.13
N ALA A 129 -4.90 -13.60 8.32
CA ALA A 129 -6.18 -13.55 9.03
C ALA A 129 -6.66 -12.12 9.35
N ARG A 130 -5.73 -11.16 9.43
CA ARG A 130 -6.04 -9.75 9.73
C ARG A 130 -6.32 -8.90 8.49
N THR A 131 -6.35 -9.53 7.32
CA THR A 131 -6.58 -8.86 6.03
C THR A 131 -7.77 -9.44 5.25
N LEU A 132 -8.48 -10.42 5.81
CA LEU A 132 -9.66 -11.01 5.18
C LEU A 132 -10.86 -10.07 5.28
N SER A 133 -11.75 -10.17 4.29
CA SER A 133 -13.02 -9.45 4.28
C SER A 133 -14.16 -10.39 4.72
N PRO A 134 -15.11 -9.91 5.54
CA PRO A 134 -16.34 -10.65 5.82
C PRO A 134 -17.33 -10.61 4.65
N HIS A 135 -17.09 -9.74 3.64
CA HIS A 135 -18.00 -9.54 2.51
C HIS A 135 -17.70 -10.44 1.31
N GLY A 136 -16.63 -11.25 1.37
CA GLY A 136 -16.32 -12.19 0.31
C GLY A 136 -14.84 -12.52 0.17
N PRO A 137 -14.50 -13.36 -0.82
CA PRO A 137 -13.12 -13.73 -1.09
C PRO A 137 -12.27 -12.53 -1.50
N VAL A 138 -10.98 -12.56 -1.11
CA VAL A 138 -10.02 -11.50 -1.42
C VAL A 138 -8.76 -12.10 -2.06
N ASN A 139 -8.05 -11.27 -2.84
CA ASN A 139 -6.73 -11.62 -3.35
C ASN A 139 -5.66 -10.96 -2.48
N ARG A 140 -4.56 -11.69 -2.22
CA ARG A 140 -3.45 -11.18 -1.41
C ARG A 140 -2.11 -11.60 -1.99
N ALA A 141 -1.17 -10.69 -1.94
CA ALA A 141 0.22 -10.97 -2.26
C ALA A 141 0.88 -11.67 -1.06
N VAL A 142 0.91 -13.00 -1.10
CA VAL A 142 1.49 -13.85 -0.06
C VAL A 142 3.02 -13.81 -0.15
N CYS A 143 3.67 -13.60 0.99
CA CYS A 143 5.10 -13.46 1.11
C CYS A 143 5.76 -14.75 1.60
N ARG A 144 6.73 -15.24 0.84
CA ARG A 144 7.66 -16.27 1.29
C ARG A 144 8.89 -15.59 1.91
N LYS A 145 9.24 -15.95 3.13
CA LYS A 145 10.39 -15.37 3.85
C LYS A 145 11.39 -16.42 4.28
N SER A 146 12.65 -15.99 4.45
CA SER A 146 13.68 -16.73 5.17
C SER A 146 14.23 -15.83 6.27
N ARG A 147 14.08 -16.23 7.53
CA ARG A 147 14.33 -15.38 8.70
C ARG A 147 13.54 -14.06 8.60
N TYR A 148 14.23 -12.96 8.36
CA TYR A 148 13.66 -11.60 8.28
C TYR A 148 13.56 -11.06 6.85
N HIS A 149 13.97 -11.82 5.82
CA HIS A 149 14.05 -11.33 4.45
C HIS A 149 12.99 -11.97 3.58
N LEU A 150 12.38 -11.13 2.74
CA LEU A 150 11.50 -11.54 1.67
C LEU A 150 12.29 -12.36 0.65
N ARG A 151 11.78 -13.52 0.25
CA ARG A 151 12.37 -14.43 -0.73
C ARG A 151 11.47 -14.71 -1.92
N GLY A 152 10.26 -14.18 -1.86
CA GLY A 152 9.30 -14.28 -2.95
C GLY A 152 7.97 -13.70 -2.53
N ILE A 153 7.23 -13.24 -3.52
CA ILE A 153 5.90 -12.70 -3.37
C ILE A 153 5.02 -13.25 -4.50
N THR A 154 3.84 -13.75 -4.15
CA THR A 154 2.94 -14.39 -5.12
C THR A 154 1.51 -13.99 -4.82
N GLU A 155 0.77 -13.54 -5.83
CA GLU A 155 -0.65 -13.28 -5.67
C GLU A 155 -1.41 -14.60 -5.51
N VAL A 156 -2.19 -14.72 -4.43
CA VAL A 156 -3.10 -15.82 -4.14
C VAL A 156 -4.52 -15.29 -4.20
N ARG A 157 -5.36 -15.98 -4.98
CA ARG A 157 -6.73 -15.54 -5.26
C ARG A 157 -7.75 -16.28 -4.41
N GLY A 158 -8.88 -15.61 -4.21
CA GLY A 158 -10.05 -16.23 -3.60
C GLY A 158 -9.90 -16.61 -2.13
N LEU A 159 -8.99 -15.96 -1.41
CA LEU A 159 -8.75 -16.21 0.01
C LEU A 159 -9.97 -15.85 0.85
N ARG A 160 -10.44 -16.79 1.67
CA ARG A 160 -11.57 -16.61 2.58
C ARG A 160 -11.43 -17.49 3.82
N ALA A 161 -12.01 -17.06 4.92
CA ALA A 161 -12.18 -17.91 6.09
C ALA A 161 -13.40 -18.82 5.90
N ARG A 162 -13.29 -20.08 6.33
CA ARG A 162 -14.41 -21.02 6.49
C ARG A 162 -15.06 -20.85 7.87
N PRO A 163 -16.26 -21.40 8.09
CA PRO A 163 -16.92 -21.36 9.41
C PRO A 163 -16.11 -22.01 10.54
N ASP A 164 -15.26 -22.96 10.22
CA ASP A 164 -14.33 -23.63 11.15
C ASP A 164 -13.07 -22.83 11.46
N GLY A 165 -12.93 -21.61 10.86
CA GLY A 165 -11.79 -20.72 11.03
C GLY A 165 -10.60 -21.02 10.13
N THR A 166 -10.64 -22.09 9.29
CA THR A 166 -9.59 -22.35 8.32
C THR A 166 -9.63 -21.33 7.19
N ILE A 167 -8.45 -20.89 6.74
CA ILE A 167 -8.33 -19.98 5.58
C ILE A 167 -7.98 -20.82 4.36
N VAL A 168 -8.75 -20.66 3.28
CA VAL A 168 -8.52 -21.36 2.03
C VAL A 168 -8.51 -20.38 0.86
N ASP A 169 -7.80 -20.75 -0.22
CA ASP A 169 -7.84 -20.05 -1.51
C ASP A 169 -8.91 -20.65 -2.47
N GLU A 170 -8.97 -20.13 -3.68
CA GLU A 170 -9.91 -20.59 -4.71
C GLU A 170 -9.69 -22.04 -5.13
N THR A 171 -8.48 -22.58 -4.97
CA THR A 171 -8.15 -23.98 -5.28
C THR A 171 -8.48 -24.95 -4.14
N GLY A 172 -8.86 -24.40 -2.97
CA GLY A 172 -9.13 -25.18 -1.75
C GLY A 172 -7.90 -25.44 -0.89
N ARG A 173 -6.72 -24.92 -1.27
CA ARG A 173 -5.50 -25.02 -0.46
C ARG A 173 -5.66 -24.21 0.83
N SER A 174 -5.28 -24.82 1.96
CA SER A 174 -5.30 -24.16 3.27
C SER A 174 -4.06 -23.31 3.51
N TRP A 175 -4.25 -22.21 4.23
CA TRP A 175 -3.21 -21.24 4.57
C TRP A 175 -3.20 -20.96 6.07
N PRO A 176 -2.01 -20.93 6.72
CA PRO A 176 -1.89 -20.55 8.13
C PRO A 176 -2.37 -19.10 8.36
N ALA A 177 -3.04 -18.85 9.47
CA ALA A 177 -3.57 -17.53 9.83
C ALA A 177 -2.48 -16.42 9.89
N ARG A 178 -1.25 -16.80 10.32
CA ARG A 178 -0.10 -15.91 10.41
C ARG A 178 0.78 -15.90 9.14
N THR A 179 0.26 -16.36 8.00
CA THR A 179 0.97 -16.23 6.73
C THR A 179 1.18 -14.74 6.44
N PRO A 180 2.44 -14.28 6.23
CA PRO A 180 2.70 -12.88 5.94
C PRO A 180 2.20 -12.51 4.56
N VAL A 181 1.45 -11.40 4.48
CA VAL A 181 0.94 -10.85 3.22
C VAL A 181 1.31 -9.38 3.08
N SER A 182 1.51 -8.94 1.85
CA SER A 182 1.69 -7.54 1.50
C SER A 182 0.32 -6.87 1.33
N MET A 183 0.21 -5.68 1.94
CA MET A 183 -0.88 -4.73 1.72
C MET A 183 -0.35 -3.42 1.12
N ASN A 184 0.79 -3.50 0.41
CA ASN A 184 1.47 -2.37 -0.23
C ASN A 184 1.92 -1.26 0.74
N LEU A 185 2.38 -1.63 1.94
CA LEU A 185 3.11 -0.72 2.82
C LEU A 185 4.61 -1.06 2.77
N TRP A 186 5.35 -0.26 2.03
CA TRP A 186 6.75 -0.51 1.71
C TRP A 186 7.65 0.63 2.17
N VAL A 187 8.88 0.29 2.51
CA VAL A 187 10.01 1.24 2.64
C VAL A 187 10.93 1.02 1.45
N MET A 188 10.99 1.98 0.56
CA MET A 188 11.78 1.92 -0.66
C MET A 188 12.95 2.92 -0.58
N ARG A 189 14.16 2.44 -0.83
CA ARG A 189 15.37 3.24 -0.93
C ARG A 189 15.51 3.82 -2.34
N ASP A 190 16.35 4.82 -2.54
CA ASP A 190 16.58 5.48 -3.83
C ASP A 190 16.91 4.49 -4.96
N LEU A 191 17.65 3.44 -4.65
CA LEU A 191 18.01 2.40 -5.61
C LEU A 191 16.77 1.72 -6.23
N PHE A 192 15.66 1.60 -5.49
CA PHE A 192 14.42 1.05 -6.04
C PHE A 192 13.74 2.02 -7.02
N SER A 193 13.82 3.33 -6.76
CA SER A 193 13.34 4.34 -7.73
C SER A 193 14.10 4.26 -9.04
N MET A 194 15.43 4.12 -8.98
CA MET A 194 16.27 3.95 -10.18
C MET A 194 15.91 2.66 -10.94
N LEU A 195 15.66 1.56 -10.22
CA LEU A 195 15.21 0.30 -10.84
C LEU A 195 13.88 0.49 -11.59
N LEU A 196 12.90 1.13 -10.98
CA LEU A 196 11.60 1.38 -11.62
C LEU A 196 11.75 2.20 -12.91
N LEU A 197 12.60 3.23 -12.89
CA LEU A 197 12.91 4.04 -14.07
C LEU A 197 13.59 3.23 -15.20
N VAL A 198 14.51 2.34 -14.83
CA VAL A 198 15.18 1.45 -15.81
C VAL A 198 14.16 0.44 -16.38
N MET A 199 13.33 -0.15 -15.55
CA MET A 199 12.28 -1.08 -16.00
C MET A 199 11.32 -0.41 -17.00
N ASP A 200 10.86 0.80 -16.69
CA ASP A 200 9.97 1.56 -17.58
C ASP A 200 10.66 1.96 -18.89
N ARG A 201 11.93 2.36 -18.82
CA ARG A 201 12.71 2.70 -20.03
C ARG A 201 12.96 1.50 -20.94
N ASP A 202 13.33 0.35 -20.38
CA ASP A 202 13.76 -0.82 -21.14
C ASP A 202 12.56 -1.69 -21.58
N ASN A 203 11.47 -1.67 -20.82
CA ASN A 203 10.20 -2.32 -21.13
C ASN A 203 9.04 -1.39 -20.71
N PRO A 204 8.74 -0.35 -21.48
CA PRO A 204 7.66 0.58 -21.12
C PRO A 204 6.35 -0.16 -21.01
N VAL A 205 5.57 0.18 -19.95
CA VAL A 205 4.26 -0.41 -19.74
C VAL A 205 3.30 0.08 -20.81
N GLU A 206 2.88 -0.82 -21.67
CA GLU A 206 1.98 -0.50 -22.78
C GLU A 206 0.55 -0.20 -22.30
N PRO A 207 -0.21 0.63 -23.03
CA PRO A 207 -1.62 0.89 -22.73
C PRO A 207 -2.42 -0.43 -22.63
N GLY A 208 -3.08 -0.64 -21.49
CA GLY A 208 -3.83 -1.85 -21.19
C GLY A 208 -3.03 -2.92 -20.43
N GLN A 209 -1.75 -2.71 -20.20
CA GLN A 209 -0.94 -3.48 -19.28
C GLN A 209 -0.80 -2.71 -17.95
N GLU A 210 -0.57 -3.44 -16.86
CA GLU A 210 -0.34 -2.86 -15.55
C GLU A 210 0.92 -3.45 -14.92
N LEU A 211 1.82 -2.57 -14.46
CA LEU A 211 2.93 -2.94 -13.59
C LEU A 211 2.45 -2.90 -12.14
N GLY A 212 2.20 -4.05 -11.55
CA GLY A 212 1.91 -4.16 -10.11
C GLY A 212 3.16 -3.89 -9.28
N LEU A 213 3.02 -3.24 -8.14
CA LEU A 213 4.15 -3.05 -7.22
C LEU A 213 4.75 -4.38 -6.74
N PRO A 214 3.95 -5.44 -6.46
CA PRO A 214 4.51 -6.77 -6.19
C PRO A 214 5.30 -7.38 -7.36
N ASP A 215 4.98 -7.04 -8.60
CA ASP A 215 5.71 -7.51 -9.78
C ASP A 215 7.08 -6.84 -9.87
N ALA A 216 7.12 -5.53 -9.67
CA ALA A 216 8.38 -4.78 -9.58
C ALA A 216 9.28 -5.27 -8.43
N VAL A 217 8.70 -5.60 -7.28
CA VAL A 217 9.44 -6.19 -6.16
C VAL A 217 9.98 -7.58 -6.51
N ARG A 218 9.23 -8.39 -7.26
CA ARG A 218 9.68 -9.71 -7.72
C ARG A 218 10.89 -9.59 -8.63
N GLU A 219 10.86 -8.63 -9.54
CA GLU A 219 12.01 -8.33 -10.42
C GLU A 219 13.21 -7.86 -9.60
N ALA A 220 13.02 -6.93 -8.65
CA ALA A 220 14.07 -6.48 -7.77
C ALA A 220 14.71 -7.63 -6.97
N LEU A 221 13.92 -8.59 -6.50
CA LEU A 221 14.43 -9.79 -5.82
C LEU A 221 15.27 -10.67 -6.76
N SER A 222 14.96 -10.73 -8.05
CA SER A 222 15.71 -11.52 -9.05
C SER A 222 17.10 -10.98 -9.31
N ILE A 223 17.31 -9.69 -9.09
CA ILE A 223 18.59 -8.98 -9.22
C ILE A 223 19.19 -8.61 -7.86
N GLU A 224 18.90 -9.43 -6.85
CA GLU A 224 19.51 -9.42 -5.52
C GLU A 224 19.20 -8.20 -4.63
N HIS A 225 18.19 -7.38 -4.95
CA HIS A 225 17.70 -6.39 -4.00
C HIS A 225 17.19 -7.06 -2.73
N ARG A 226 17.48 -6.45 -1.60
CA ARG A 226 17.12 -6.99 -0.30
C ARG A 226 15.92 -6.29 0.29
N PHE A 227 14.96 -7.08 0.76
CA PHE A 227 13.76 -6.58 1.43
C PHE A 227 13.62 -7.25 2.80
N ARG A 228 13.59 -6.45 3.85
CA ARG A 228 13.28 -6.92 5.20
C ARG A 228 11.77 -7.02 5.37
N ILE A 229 11.30 -8.06 6.06
CA ILE A 229 9.90 -8.17 6.50
C ILE A 229 9.80 -7.64 7.93
N LEU A 230 9.00 -6.60 8.09
CA LEU A 230 8.61 -6.00 9.36
C LEU A 230 7.20 -6.52 9.69
N SER A 231 7.08 -7.35 10.71
CA SER A 231 5.78 -7.90 11.12
C SER A 231 5.06 -6.90 12.02
N THR A 232 3.84 -6.54 11.69
CA THR A 232 3.01 -5.62 12.48
C THR A 232 1.95 -6.36 13.30
N PRO A 233 1.61 -5.88 14.51
CA PRO A 233 0.47 -6.36 15.28
C PRO A 233 -0.85 -5.74 14.81
N ASP A 234 -0.82 -4.70 13.95
CA ASP A 234 -2.01 -3.98 13.54
C ASP A 234 -2.92 -4.82 12.65
N ARG A 235 -4.17 -4.40 12.58
CA ARG A 235 -5.14 -4.89 11.61
C ARG A 235 -5.19 -3.95 10.42
N TRP A 236 -5.11 -4.51 9.22
CA TRP A 236 -5.37 -3.76 8.00
C TRP A 236 -6.87 -3.65 7.73
N CYS A 237 -7.31 -2.47 7.29
CA CYS A 237 -8.65 -2.23 6.77
C CYS A 237 -8.54 -1.44 5.47
N GLY A 238 -9.33 -1.77 4.46
CA GLY A 238 -9.31 -1.07 3.17
C GLY A 238 -10.69 -0.95 2.56
N LEU A 239 -10.83 -0.03 1.60
CA LEU A 239 -12.07 0.25 0.90
C LEU A 239 -12.08 -0.46 -0.47
N THR A 240 -12.53 -1.71 -0.49
CA THR A 240 -12.76 -2.47 -1.73
C THR A 240 -14.19 -2.29 -2.22
N PHE A 241 -15.14 -2.30 -1.30
CA PHE A 241 -16.57 -2.10 -1.53
C PHE A 241 -17.08 -0.92 -0.71
N PRO A 242 -18.17 -0.24 -1.14
CA PRO A 242 -18.79 0.82 -0.32
C PRO A 242 -19.14 0.39 1.10
N ALA A 243 -19.59 -0.86 1.28
CA ALA A 243 -19.91 -1.43 2.59
C ALA A 243 -18.72 -1.56 3.55
N ASP A 244 -17.48 -1.57 3.02
CA ASP A 244 -16.27 -1.62 3.86
C ASP A 244 -16.11 -0.33 4.69
N ALA A 245 -16.69 0.80 4.27
CA ALA A 245 -16.61 2.05 5.01
C ALA A 245 -17.15 1.92 6.45
N ASP A 246 -18.21 1.14 6.65
CA ASP A 246 -18.76 0.91 7.99
C ASP A 246 -17.87 0.03 8.86
N LEU A 247 -17.13 -0.91 8.24
CA LEU A 247 -16.12 -1.69 8.94
C LEU A 247 -14.95 -0.81 9.39
N VAL A 248 -14.48 0.08 8.50
CA VAL A 248 -13.40 1.02 8.82
C VAL A 248 -13.83 1.98 9.94
N ARG A 249 -15.06 2.52 9.90
CA ARG A 249 -15.60 3.40 10.96
C ARG A 249 -15.64 2.70 12.30
N ARG A 250 -16.14 1.44 12.36
CA ARG A 250 -16.15 0.64 13.60
C ARG A 250 -14.74 0.39 14.12
N HIS A 251 -13.82 0.00 13.25
CA HIS A 251 -12.43 -0.22 13.63
C HIS A 251 -11.79 1.03 14.25
N LEU A 252 -12.02 2.20 13.65
CA LEU A 252 -11.52 3.48 14.19
C LEU A 252 -12.17 3.90 15.50
N ALA A 253 -13.44 3.52 15.75
CA ALA A 253 -14.12 3.78 17.01
C ALA A 253 -13.59 2.89 18.16
N GLU A 254 -13.17 1.66 17.84
CA GLU A 254 -12.59 0.71 18.80
C GLU A 254 -11.10 0.98 19.08
N HIS A 255 -10.40 1.67 18.15
CA HIS A 255 -8.96 1.94 18.22
C HIS A 255 -8.69 3.40 17.83
N PRO A 256 -9.06 4.39 18.68
CA PRO A 256 -9.00 5.82 18.40
C PRO A 256 -7.56 6.39 18.26
#